data_681de83736e79f756a04d8c1968b1e0c
#
_entry.id   681de83736e79f756a04d8c1968b1e0c
#
_cell.length_a   1.000
_cell.length_b   1.000
_cell.length_c   1.000
_cell.angle_alpha   90.00
_cell.angle_beta   90.00
_cell.angle_gamma   90.00
#
_symmetry.space_group_name_H-M   'P 1'
#
loop_
_entity.id
_entity.type
_entity.pdbx_description
1 polymer ?
#
loop_
_entity_poly.entity_id
_entity_poly.type
_entity_poly.pdbx_seq_one_letter_code
_entity_poly.pdbx_strand_id
1 'polypeptide(L)'
;VTFPDGNTATGTTDADGNYVINIPSGEDLKCGETLPVTATDKDGNKSEPATTTVTDTTAPEAPTVNPVTSDDTQITGKAEPNSTVTVTFPDGNTASGTTDADGNYVINIPSSEDLKGGETLPVTSTDKAGNTSEPATTVVTDTTAPTVPSVNPVTSDDTQITGKAEP
;
A
#
# COMPACT_ATOMS: atom_id res chain seq x y z
N VAL A 1 19.72 -28.68 -2.30
CA VAL A 1 18.44 -28.07 -2.61
C VAL A 1 18.16 -28.19 -4.11
N THR A 2 16.90 -28.41 -4.45
CA THR A 2 16.44 -28.34 -5.84
C THR A 2 15.55 -27.13 -5.98
N PHE A 3 15.79 -26.33 -7.02
CA PHE A 3 15.01 -25.14 -7.33
C PHE A 3 13.83 -25.49 -8.27
N PRO A 4 12.81 -24.62 -8.38
CA PRO A 4 11.62 -24.88 -9.20
C PRO A 4 11.88 -25.12 -10.70
N ASP A 5 12.94 -24.53 -11.23
CA ASP A 5 13.40 -24.70 -12.60
C ASP A 5 14.14 -26.03 -12.84
N GLY A 6 14.37 -26.82 -11.78
CA GLY A 6 15.08 -28.10 -11.80
C GLY A 6 16.58 -27.99 -11.56
N ASN A 7 17.13 -26.79 -11.45
CA ASN A 7 18.53 -26.59 -11.06
C ASN A 7 18.77 -27.05 -9.61
N THR A 8 19.99 -27.31 -9.26
CA THR A 8 20.37 -27.76 -7.91
C THR A 8 21.57 -26.98 -7.39
N ALA A 9 21.57 -26.70 -6.10
CA ALA A 9 22.75 -26.23 -5.39
C ALA A 9 23.07 -27.15 -4.20
N THR A 10 24.34 -27.24 -3.85
CA THR A 10 24.84 -28.11 -2.78
C THR A 10 25.69 -27.34 -1.80
N GLY A 11 25.73 -27.84 -0.59
CA GLY A 11 26.63 -27.41 0.49
C GLY A 11 27.05 -28.62 1.29
N THR A 12 28.08 -28.49 2.11
CA THR A 12 28.53 -29.52 3.05
C THR A 12 28.20 -29.12 4.47
N THR A 13 27.86 -30.09 5.30
CA THR A 13 27.69 -29.87 6.74
C THR A 13 29.03 -29.73 7.45
N ASP A 14 29.08 -28.87 8.46
CA ASP A 14 30.18 -28.79 9.43
C ASP A 14 30.07 -29.90 10.48
N ALA A 15 30.99 -29.87 11.47
CA ALA A 15 31.06 -30.88 12.56
C ALA A 15 29.80 -30.81 13.47
N ASP A 16 29.13 -29.69 13.54
CA ASP A 16 27.93 -29.48 14.35
C ASP A 16 26.62 -29.73 13.56
N GLY A 17 26.75 -30.12 12.25
CA GLY A 17 25.62 -30.42 11.36
C GLY A 17 25.00 -29.19 10.67
N ASN A 18 25.61 -28.01 10.81
CA ASN A 18 25.13 -26.82 10.09
C ASN A 18 25.57 -26.85 8.63
N TYR A 19 24.78 -26.31 7.75
CA TYR A 19 25.14 -26.15 6.34
C TYR A 19 24.72 -24.79 5.80
N VAL A 20 25.43 -24.34 4.79
CA VAL A 20 25.09 -23.15 3.99
C VAL A 20 25.07 -23.57 2.52
N ILE A 21 23.98 -23.25 1.85
CA ILE A 21 23.85 -23.44 0.40
C ILE A 21 23.64 -22.06 -0.21
N ASN A 22 24.57 -21.63 -1.06
CA ASN A 22 24.42 -20.36 -1.76
C ASN A 22 23.39 -20.53 -2.88
N ILE A 23 22.48 -19.56 -2.98
CA ILE A 23 21.53 -19.46 -4.09
C ILE A 23 22.30 -18.91 -5.28
N PRO A 24 22.35 -19.60 -6.43
CA PRO A 24 23.02 -19.11 -7.63
C PRO A 24 22.40 -17.77 -8.09
N SER A 25 23.23 -16.88 -8.63
CA SER A 25 22.79 -15.54 -9.07
C SER A 25 21.78 -15.53 -10.21
N GLY A 26 21.56 -16.68 -10.85
CA GLY A 26 20.55 -16.85 -11.91
C GLY A 26 19.21 -17.39 -11.42
N GLU A 27 19.10 -17.75 -10.14
CA GLU A 27 17.87 -18.23 -9.54
C GLU A 27 17.01 -17.06 -9.07
N ASP A 28 15.77 -17.00 -9.56
CA ASP A 28 14.76 -16.02 -9.18
C ASP A 28 13.68 -16.73 -8.34
N LEU A 29 13.83 -16.66 -7.02
CA LEU A 29 12.91 -17.29 -6.08
C LEU A 29 11.63 -16.47 -5.95
N LYS A 30 10.51 -17.11 -6.26
CA LYS A 30 9.18 -16.46 -6.15
C LYS A 30 8.46 -16.87 -4.88
N CYS A 31 7.69 -15.96 -4.33
CA CYS A 31 6.83 -16.22 -3.19
C CYS A 31 5.95 -17.47 -3.41
N GLY A 32 5.88 -18.32 -2.39
CA GLY A 32 5.10 -19.56 -2.40
C GLY A 32 5.81 -20.77 -3.02
N GLU A 33 6.98 -20.58 -3.62
CA GLU A 33 7.76 -21.70 -4.14
C GLU A 33 8.27 -22.56 -2.99
N THR A 34 8.25 -23.89 -3.20
CA THR A 34 8.72 -24.85 -2.23
C THR A 34 10.09 -25.38 -2.62
N LEU A 35 11.05 -25.30 -1.71
CA LEU A 35 12.42 -25.73 -1.93
C LEU A 35 12.67 -27.03 -1.15
N PRO A 36 12.73 -28.20 -1.82
CA PRO A 36 13.12 -29.45 -1.19
C PRO A 36 14.64 -29.51 -0.98
N VAL A 37 15.04 -29.90 0.21
CA VAL A 37 16.42 -30.08 0.62
C VAL A 37 16.62 -31.53 1.09
N THR A 38 17.62 -32.19 0.57
CA THR A 38 18.00 -33.55 0.99
C THR A 38 19.44 -33.59 1.46
N ALA A 39 19.74 -34.44 2.42
CA ALA A 39 21.09 -34.78 2.81
C ALA A 39 21.54 -36.08 2.16
N THR A 40 22.83 -36.21 1.84
CA THR A 40 23.42 -37.44 1.31
C THR A 40 24.66 -37.75 2.15
N ASP A 41 24.75 -38.94 2.69
CA ASP A 41 25.93 -39.35 3.46
C ASP A 41 27.11 -39.71 2.56
N LYS A 42 28.26 -40.00 3.17
CA LYS A 42 29.50 -40.40 2.46
C LYS A 42 29.37 -41.72 1.69
N ASP A 43 28.41 -42.56 2.04
CA ASP A 43 28.15 -43.84 1.41
C ASP A 43 27.13 -43.74 0.26
N GLY A 44 26.61 -42.53 0.02
CA GLY A 44 25.67 -42.23 -1.06
C GLY A 44 24.17 -42.42 -0.70
N ASN A 45 23.86 -42.73 0.58
CA ASN A 45 22.46 -42.83 1.01
C ASN A 45 21.86 -41.45 1.16
N LYS A 46 20.62 -41.28 0.60
CA LYS A 46 19.92 -40.01 0.54
C LYS A 46 18.73 -40.00 1.50
N SER A 47 18.56 -38.88 2.20
CA SER A 47 17.41 -38.69 3.09
C SER A 47 16.13 -38.44 2.30
N GLU A 48 14.97 -38.58 2.98
CA GLU A 48 13.74 -37.96 2.54
C GLU A 48 13.93 -36.41 2.48
N PRO A 49 13.24 -35.72 1.61
CA PRO A 49 13.35 -34.27 1.49
C PRO A 49 12.69 -33.55 2.66
N ALA A 50 13.40 -32.61 3.26
CA ALA A 50 12.80 -31.54 4.04
C ALA A 50 12.43 -30.39 3.11
N THR A 51 11.36 -29.69 3.38
CA THR A 51 10.89 -28.59 2.53
C THR A 51 10.82 -27.28 3.29
N THR A 52 11.18 -26.19 2.62
CA THR A 52 10.90 -24.81 3.07
C THR A 52 10.15 -24.07 1.97
N THR A 53 9.39 -23.06 2.34
CA THR A 53 8.63 -22.25 1.39
C THR A 53 9.23 -20.85 1.34
N VAL A 54 9.36 -20.31 0.13
CA VAL A 54 9.83 -18.93 -0.08
C VAL A 54 8.73 -17.97 0.36
N THR A 55 9.06 -17.07 1.27
CA THR A 55 8.17 -16.01 1.73
C THR A 55 8.48 -14.71 0.98
N ASP A 56 7.45 -13.94 0.64
CA ASP A 56 7.60 -12.61 0.08
C ASP A 56 7.97 -11.62 1.20
N THR A 57 9.03 -10.89 1.01
CA THR A 57 9.49 -9.83 1.91
C THR A 57 9.67 -8.49 1.18
N THR A 58 9.20 -8.42 -0.07
CA THR A 58 9.33 -7.22 -0.92
C THR A 58 8.07 -6.38 -0.78
N ALA A 59 8.19 -5.18 -0.24
CA ALA A 59 7.07 -4.26 -0.17
C ALA A 59 6.71 -3.74 -1.57
N PRO A 60 5.42 -3.52 -1.86
CA PRO A 60 4.99 -2.88 -3.10
C PRO A 60 5.52 -1.45 -3.21
N GLU A 61 5.54 -0.91 -4.44
CA GLU A 61 5.81 0.51 -4.64
C GLU A 61 4.70 1.38 -4.00
N ALA A 62 5.07 2.61 -3.63
CA ALA A 62 4.10 3.57 -3.11
C ALA A 62 2.97 3.81 -4.14
N PRO A 63 1.70 3.85 -3.72
CA PRO A 63 0.58 4.04 -4.64
C PRO A 63 0.62 5.43 -5.30
N THR A 64 0.05 5.55 -6.48
CA THR A 64 -0.30 6.86 -7.04
C THR A 64 -1.70 7.25 -6.59
N VAL A 65 -1.92 8.54 -6.33
CA VAL A 65 -3.22 9.06 -5.89
C VAL A 65 -3.63 10.15 -6.87
N ASN A 66 -4.85 10.05 -7.42
CA ASN A 66 -5.41 11.11 -8.23
C ASN A 66 -5.71 12.35 -7.36
N PRO A 67 -5.79 13.56 -7.93
CA PRO A 67 -6.17 14.76 -7.19
C PRO A 67 -7.46 14.54 -6.38
N VAL A 68 -7.49 15.03 -5.15
CA VAL A 68 -8.62 14.92 -4.22
C VAL A 68 -9.12 16.32 -3.86
N THR A 69 -10.43 16.49 -3.85
CA THR A 69 -11.09 17.74 -3.47
C THR A 69 -11.93 17.58 -2.20
N SER A 70 -12.32 18.68 -1.56
CA SER A 70 -13.19 18.68 -0.37
C SER A 70 -14.58 18.08 -0.62
N ASP A 71 -15.04 18.08 -1.87
CA ASP A 71 -16.37 17.57 -2.24
C ASP A 71 -16.35 16.12 -2.72
N ASP A 72 -15.17 15.49 -2.80
CA ASP A 72 -15.05 14.12 -3.27
C ASP A 72 -15.61 13.12 -2.26
N THR A 73 -16.26 12.09 -2.76
CA THR A 73 -16.77 10.96 -1.98
C THR A 73 -15.92 9.69 -2.14
N GLN A 74 -14.90 9.76 -3.01
CA GLN A 74 -14.02 8.64 -3.32
C GLN A 74 -12.58 9.13 -3.54
N ILE A 75 -11.62 8.30 -3.15
CA ILE A 75 -10.20 8.46 -3.47
C ILE A 75 -9.84 7.37 -4.46
N THR A 76 -9.18 7.74 -5.55
CA THR A 76 -8.82 6.82 -6.63
C THR A 76 -7.35 6.93 -7.00
N GLY A 77 -6.81 5.92 -7.65
CA GLY A 77 -5.44 5.91 -8.12
C GLY A 77 -5.00 4.54 -8.60
N LYS A 78 -3.68 4.31 -8.54
CA LYS A 78 -3.08 3.04 -8.92
C LYS A 78 -2.07 2.57 -7.88
N ALA A 79 -2.02 1.26 -7.69
CA ALA A 79 -1.03 0.56 -6.89
C ALA A 79 -0.76 -0.84 -7.51
N GLU A 80 0.04 -1.66 -6.84
CA GLU A 80 0.28 -3.02 -7.28
C GLU A 80 -1.04 -3.81 -7.42
N PRO A 81 -1.21 -4.57 -8.51
CA PRO A 81 -2.41 -5.38 -8.72
C PRO A 81 -2.67 -6.38 -7.58
N ASN A 82 -3.92 -6.50 -7.18
CA ASN A 82 -4.39 -7.36 -6.09
C ASN A 82 -3.80 -7.03 -4.71
N SER A 83 -3.35 -5.80 -4.50
CA SER A 83 -2.97 -5.25 -3.20
C SER A 83 -4.15 -4.60 -2.49
N THR A 84 -3.97 -4.30 -1.21
CA THR A 84 -4.92 -3.50 -0.42
C THR A 84 -4.36 -2.10 -0.26
N VAL A 85 -5.10 -1.09 -0.70
CA VAL A 85 -4.72 0.33 -0.54
C VAL A 85 -5.49 0.91 0.65
N THR A 86 -4.78 1.58 1.53
CA THR A 86 -5.34 2.20 2.74
C THR A 86 -5.01 3.69 2.77
N VAL A 87 -6.02 4.51 2.97
CA VAL A 87 -5.89 5.95 3.24
C VAL A 87 -6.09 6.20 4.73
N THR A 88 -5.30 7.12 5.28
CA THR A 88 -5.46 7.59 6.66
C THR A 88 -5.95 9.03 6.65
N PHE A 89 -7.04 9.30 7.37
CA PHE A 89 -7.63 10.63 7.51
C PHE A 89 -6.99 11.40 8.68
N PRO A 90 -7.15 12.74 8.74
CA PRO A 90 -6.50 13.57 9.76
C PRO A 90 -6.91 13.23 11.21
N ASP A 91 -8.07 12.68 11.42
CA ASP A 91 -8.57 12.22 12.74
C ASP A 91 -7.99 10.85 13.17
N GLY A 92 -7.21 10.20 12.28
CA GLY A 92 -6.61 8.88 12.50
C GLY A 92 -7.47 7.70 12.03
N ASN A 93 -8.70 7.94 11.56
CA ASN A 93 -9.51 6.91 10.92
C ASN A 93 -8.88 6.47 9.60
N THR A 94 -9.26 5.29 9.13
CA THR A 94 -8.76 4.73 7.87
C THR A 94 -9.91 4.21 7.02
N ALA A 95 -9.73 4.29 5.70
CA ALA A 95 -10.54 3.55 4.74
C ALA A 95 -9.64 2.78 3.77
N SER A 96 -10.13 1.67 3.25
CA SER A 96 -9.35 0.82 2.36
C SER A 96 -10.16 0.32 1.17
N GLY A 97 -9.44 -0.04 0.10
CA GLY A 97 -9.97 -0.69 -1.09
C GLY A 97 -8.92 -1.63 -1.68
N THR A 98 -9.35 -2.58 -2.48
CA THR A 98 -8.45 -3.49 -3.21
C THR A 98 -8.24 -2.99 -4.62
N THR A 99 -7.04 -3.21 -5.15
CA THR A 99 -6.73 -2.96 -6.55
C THR A 99 -7.29 -4.06 -7.44
N ASP A 100 -7.70 -3.70 -8.64
CA ASP A 100 -8.05 -4.63 -9.70
C ASP A 100 -6.79 -5.22 -10.38
N ALA A 101 -7.00 -6.03 -11.43
CA ALA A 101 -5.91 -6.65 -12.19
C ALA A 101 -5.03 -5.64 -12.95
N ASP A 102 -5.53 -4.45 -13.21
CA ASP A 102 -4.82 -3.35 -13.86
C ASP A 102 -4.20 -2.38 -12.85
N GLY A 103 -4.31 -2.69 -11.55
CA GLY A 103 -3.79 -1.91 -10.43
C GLY A 103 -4.63 -0.70 -10.05
N ASN A 104 -5.84 -0.51 -10.62
CA ASN A 104 -6.69 0.61 -10.22
C ASN A 104 -7.39 0.34 -8.90
N TYR A 105 -7.54 1.37 -8.07
CA TYR A 105 -8.32 1.29 -6.83
C TYR A 105 -9.33 2.42 -6.71
N VAL A 106 -10.38 2.14 -5.95
CA VAL A 106 -11.40 3.10 -5.52
C VAL A 106 -11.64 2.89 -4.03
N ILE A 107 -11.45 3.93 -3.23
CA ILE A 107 -11.73 3.95 -1.80
C ILE A 107 -12.87 4.91 -1.55
N ASN A 108 -13.98 4.44 -0.99
CA ASN A 108 -15.07 5.31 -0.58
C ASN A 108 -14.68 6.08 0.69
N ILE A 109 -14.89 7.40 0.67
CA ILE A 109 -14.70 8.24 1.85
C ILE A 109 -15.91 8.02 2.76
N PRO A 110 -15.73 7.64 4.03
CA PRO A 110 -16.84 7.49 4.95
C PRO A 110 -17.61 8.80 5.11
N SER A 111 -18.92 8.74 5.25
CA SER A 111 -19.78 9.93 5.42
C SER A 111 -19.53 10.69 6.75
N SER A 112 -18.76 10.12 7.65
CA SER A 112 -18.28 10.77 8.87
C SER A 112 -17.05 11.65 8.66
N GLU A 113 -16.35 11.47 7.51
CA GLU A 113 -15.18 12.25 7.15
C GLU A 113 -15.61 13.49 6.36
N ASP A 114 -15.15 14.65 6.82
CA ASP A 114 -15.37 15.95 6.19
C ASP A 114 -14.00 16.49 5.76
N LEU A 115 -13.65 16.27 4.50
CA LEU A 115 -12.36 16.68 3.95
C LEU A 115 -12.29 18.19 3.82
N LYS A 116 -11.22 18.77 4.35
CA LYS A 116 -10.97 20.21 4.27
C LYS A 116 -9.76 20.52 3.40
N GLY A 117 -9.84 21.63 2.69
CA GLY A 117 -8.72 22.12 1.88
C GLY A 117 -7.43 22.24 2.71
N GLY A 118 -6.32 21.75 2.14
CA GLY A 118 -5.02 21.74 2.77
C GLY A 118 -4.72 20.52 3.65
N GLU A 119 -5.68 19.65 3.91
CA GLU A 119 -5.43 18.39 4.63
C GLU A 119 -4.57 17.45 3.80
N THR A 120 -3.69 16.73 4.49
CA THR A 120 -2.80 15.75 3.86
C THR A 120 -3.28 14.34 4.17
N LEU A 121 -3.46 13.54 3.13
CA LEU A 121 -3.91 12.16 3.23
C LEU A 121 -2.76 11.21 2.85
N PRO A 122 -2.14 10.51 3.82
CA PRO A 122 -1.21 9.44 3.54
C PRO A 122 -1.95 8.21 3.01
N VAL A 123 -1.40 7.60 1.97
CA VAL A 123 -1.95 6.40 1.32
C VAL A 123 -0.85 5.36 1.18
N THR A 124 -1.12 4.14 1.62
CA THR A 124 -0.19 3.00 1.53
C THR A 124 -0.80 1.85 0.76
N SER A 125 0.04 1.01 0.18
CA SER A 125 -0.35 -0.25 -0.46
C SER A 125 0.24 -1.42 0.33
N THR A 126 -0.54 -2.46 0.54
CA THR A 126 -0.11 -3.69 1.23
C THR A 126 -0.39 -4.89 0.31
N ASP A 127 0.63 -5.70 0.05
CA ASP A 127 0.52 -6.91 -0.76
C ASP A 127 -0.19 -8.06 -0.01
N LYS A 128 -0.33 -9.21 -0.68
CA LYS A 128 -0.94 -10.40 -0.08
C LYS A 128 -0.08 -11.06 1.00
N ALA A 129 1.22 -10.81 1.00
CA ALA A 129 2.16 -11.33 2.00
C ALA A 129 2.17 -10.46 3.27
N GLY A 130 1.58 -9.26 3.23
CA GLY A 130 1.51 -8.32 4.33
C GLY A 130 2.63 -7.27 4.33
N ASN A 131 3.43 -7.19 3.25
CA ASN A 131 4.43 -6.14 3.13
C ASN A 131 3.74 -4.83 2.72
N THR A 132 4.09 -3.74 3.39
CA THR A 132 3.46 -2.42 3.19
C THR A 132 4.45 -1.44 2.58
N SER A 133 4.00 -0.69 1.59
CA SER A 133 4.78 0.33 0.89
C SER A 133 5.12 1.53 1.77
N GLU A 134 6.08 2.34 1.32
CA GLU A 134 6.18 3.72 1.77
C GLU A 134 4.88 4.47 1.45
N PRO A 135 4.48 5.46 2.28
CA PRO A 135 3.27 6.22 2.01
C PRO A 135 3.45 7.20 0.84
N ALA A 136 2.49 7.20 -0.08
CA ALA A 136 2.24 8.36 -0.93
C ALA A 136 1.36 9.37 -0.19
N THR A 137 1.51 10.65 -0.48
CA THR A 137 0.69 11.70 0.12
C THR A 137 -0.05 12.50 -0.95
N THR A 138 -1.32 12.81 -0.72
CA THR A 138 -2.07 13.79 -1.49
C THR A 138 -2.57 14.90 -0.57
N VAL A 139 -2.76 16.10 -1.13
CA VAL A 139 -3.30 17.24 -0.41
C VAL A 139 -4.69 17.53 -0.96
N VAL A 140 -5.66 17.69 -0.07
CA VAL A 140 -7.03 18.01 -0.43
C VAL A 140 -7.12 19.44 -0.96
N THR A 141 -7.70 19.62 -2.15
CA THR A 141 -7.99 20.93 -2.73
C THR A 141 -9.36 21.39 -2.26
N ASP A 142 -9.47 22.61 -1.75
CA ASP A 142 -10.75 23.22 -1.41
C ASP A 142 -11.50 23.63 -2.68
N THR A 143 -12.70 23.09 -2.83
CA THR A 143 -13.63 23.43 -3.92
C THR A 143 -14.97 23.92 -3.40
N THR A 144 -15.11 24.02 -2.08
CA THR A 144 -16.34 24.48 -1.41
C THR A 144 -16.47 25.99 -1.53
N ALA A 145 -17.50 26.46 -2.20
CA ALA A 145 -17.79 27.90 -2.27
C ALA A 145 -18.24 28.42 -0.91
N PRO A 146 -17.79 29.62 -0.50
CA PRO A 146 -18.24 30.22 0.75
C PRO A 146 -19.75 30.45 0.75
N THR A 147 -20.34 30.46 1.95
CA THR A 147 -21.77 30.72 2.12
C THR A 147 -22.15 32.13 1.68
N VAL A 148 -23.37 32.28 1.19
CA VAL A 148 -23.88 33.59 0.77
C VAL A 148 -23.80 34.58 1.94
N PRO A 149 -23.16 35.75 1.76
CA PRO A 149 -23.06 36.74 2.84
C PRO A 149 -24.44 37.30 3.21
N SER A 150 -24.63 37.57 4.49
CA SER A 150 -25.79 38.33 4.95
C SER A 150 -25.51 39.84 4.83
N VAL A 151 -26.54 40.60 4.46
CA VAL A 151 -26.46 42.05 4.35
C VAL A 151 -27.52 42.65 5.30
N ASN A 152 -27.12 43.62 6.12
CA ASN A 152 -28.04 44.34 6.95
C ASN A 152 -28.92 45.28 6.12
N PRO A 153 -30.15 45.62 6.55
CA PRO A 153 -30.97 46.62 5.87
C PRO A 153 -30.22 47.92 5.61
N VAL A 154 -30.42 48.51 4.45
CA VAL A 154 -29.76 49.75 4.03
C VAL A 154 -30.83 50.81 3.70
N THR A 155 -30.64 52.01 4.16
CA THR A 155 -31.51 53.17 3.88
C THR A 155 -30.82 54.16 2.96
N SER A 156 -31.59 55.13 2.43
CA SER A 156 -31.06 56.16 1.52
C SER A 156 -30.05 57.10 2.18
N ASP A 157 -30.05 57.18 3.52
CA ASP A 157 -29.19 58.08 4.29
C ASP A 157 -27.93 57.39 4.83
N ASP A 158 -27.80 56.06 4.61
CA ASP A 158 -26.65 55.28 5.02
C ASP A 158 -25.44 55.58 4.12
N THR A 159 -24.30 55.68 4.77
CA THR A 159 -22.97 55.86 4.10
C THR A 159 -22.16 54.57 4.04
N GLN A 160 -22.67 53.46 4.61
CA GLN A 160 -21.98 52.13 4.70
C GLN A 160 -22.97 51.01 4.54
N ILE A 161 -22.56 49.96 3.87
CA ILE A 161 -23.23 48.65 3.83
C ILE A 161 -22.49 47.73 4.79
N THR A 162 -23.23 47.08 5.68
CA THR A 162 -22.66 46.16 6.68
C THR A 162 -23.32 44.77 6.54
N GLY A 163 -22.59 43.74 6.94
CA GLY A 163 -23.08 42.36 6.88
C GLY A 163 -22.10 41.38 7.49
N LYS A 164 -22.34 40.10 7.23
CA LYS A 164 -21.44 39.02 7.63
C LYS A 164 -21.18 38.11 6.47
N ALA A 165 -19.97 37.68 6.30
CA ALA A 165 -19.54 36.65 5.38
C ALA A 165 -18.70 35.60 6.15
N GLU A 166 -18.38 34.52 5.51
CA GLU A 166 -17.43 33.54 5.99
C GLU A 166 -16.04 34.20 6.15
N PRO A 167 -15.29 33.90 7.26
CA PRO A 167 -13.99 34.49 7.53
C PRO A 167 -12.91 34.04 6.55
#